data_02d3b2067de3ec9357a7f5acf130ab62
#
_entry.id   02d3b2067de3ec9357a7f5acf130ab62
#
_cell.length_a   1.000
_cell.length_b   1.000
_cell.length_c   1.000
_cell.angle_alpha   90.00
_cell.angle_beta   90.00
_cell.angle_gamma   90.00
#
_symmetry.space_group_name_H-M   'P 1'
#
loop_
_entity.id
_entity.type
_entity.pdbx_description
1 polymer ?
#
loop_
_entity_poly.entity_id
_entity_poly.type
_entity_poly.pdbx_seq_one_letter_code
_entity_poly.pdbx_strand_id
1 'polypeptide(L)'
;LCVAIILADLEMDKETIAAGLLHDVVEDTVMTLDELTKEFGPEVAFLVDGVTKLTQLNWDKDKVEIQAENLRKMFLAMAKDIRVIIVKLADRLHNMRTGQYWKPEKQKEKARETMEIYAPIADRLGISKIKIELDDLSLKFLKPEVYYDLVEKVDLRKDAREAFVQSIVDEVKAHLDEAGIEATVGGRVKHFFSIYKKMLKQNKTLDQIYDLFAVR
;
A
#
# COMPACT_ATOMS: atom_id res chain seq x y z
N LEU A 1 16.80 -3.18 -2.30
CA LEU A 1 16.99 -1.75 -2.02
C LEU A 1 15.65 -0.99 -1.94
N CYS A 2 14.77 -1.09 -2.96
CA CYS A 2 13.50 -0.33 -2.99
C CYS A 2 12.58 -0.61 -1.79
N VAL A 3 12.53 -1.86 -1.31
CA VAL A 3 11.76 -2.22 -0.10
C VAL A 3 12.28 -1.48 1.12
N ALA A 4 13.61 -1.40 1.30
CA ALA A 4 14.21 -0.66 2.40
C ALA A 4 13.93 0.85 2.33
N ILE A 5 13.88 1.44 1.12
CA ILE A 5 13.49 2.84 0.94
C ILE A 5 12.04 3.06 1.38
N ILE A 6 11.12 2.17 0.99
CA ILE A 6 9.70 2.23 1.43
C ILE A 6 9.60 2.17 2.95
N LEU A 7 10.40 1.32 3.60
CA LEU A 7 10.43 1.19 5.06
C LEU A 7 11.03 2.43 5.73
N ALA A 8 12.06 3.03 5.14
CA ALA A 8 12.64 4.28 5.62
C ALA A 8 11.64 5.46 5.49
N ASP A 9 10.87 5.53 4.39
CA ASP A 9 9.81 6.52 4.19
C ASP A 9 8.63 6.37 5.18
N LEU A 10 8.52 5.18 5.81
CA LEU A 10 7.60 4.89 6.92
C LEU A 10 8.24 5.13 8.29
N GLU A 11 9.46 5.66 8.34
CA GLU A 11 10.21 5.95 9.57
C GLU A 11 10.41 4.71 10.47
N MET A 12 10.62 3.54 9.84
CA MET A 12 10.86 2.28 10.55
C MET A 12 12.28 2.25 11.13
N ASP A 13 12.44 1.42 12.19
CA ASP A 13 13.74 1.21 12.83
C ASP A 13 14.76 0.53 11.89
N LYS A 14 16.04 0.61 12.28
CA LYS A 14 17.17 0.11 11.48
C LYS A 14 17.12 -1.40 11.25
N GLU A 15 16.62 -2.18 12.21
CA GLU A 15 16.47 -3.63 12.13
C GLU A 15 15.41 -4.00 11.09
N THR A 16 14.30 -3.26 11.05
CA THR A 16 13.25 -3.43 10.04
C THR A 16 13.74 -3.06 8.64
N ILE A 17 14.50 -1.97 8.50
CA ILE A 17 15.10 -1.56 7.22
C ILE A 17 16.10 -2.60 6.74
N ALA A 18 16.96 -3.12 7.65
CA ALA A 18 17.90 -4.20 7.35
C ALA A 18 17.18 -5.49 6.92
N ALA A 19 16.11 -5.87 7.64
CA ALA A 19 15.28 -7.00 7.24
C ALA A 19 14.65 -6.79 5.86
N GLY A 20 14.24 -5.56 5.52
CA GLY A 20 13.75 -5.20 4.18
C GLY A 20 14.80 -5.32 3.07
N LEU A 21 16.09 -5.13 3.38
CA LEU A 21 17.18 -5.41 2.44
C LEU A 21 17.44 -6.90 2.25
N LEU A 22 17.22 -7.69 3.28
CA LEU A 22 17.61 -9.10 3.38
C LEU A 22 16.44 -10.07 3.27
N HIS A 23 15.20 -9.58 3.04
CA HIS A 23 13.97 -10.37 3.16
C HIS A 23 13.90 -11.62 2.26
N ASP A 24 14.57 -11.59 1.10
CA ASP A 24 14.61 -12.71 0.17
C ASP A 24 15.92 -13.53 0.26
N VAL A 25 16.89 -13.11 1.10
CA VAL A 25 18.22 -13.71 1.09
C VAL A 25 18.22 -15.19 1.48
N VAL A 26 17.34 -15.60 2.39
CA VAL A 26 17.20 -17.00 2.83
C VAL A 26 16.45 -17.85 1.80
N GLU A 27 15.57 -17.23 1.00
CA GLU A 27 14.80 -17.92 -0.05
C GLU A 27 15.62 -18.09 -1.34
N ASP A 28 16.36 -17.05 -1.73
CA ASP A 28 17.00 -16.95 -3.04
C ASP A 28 18.50 -17.27 -3.03
N THR A 29 19.11 -17.49 -1.86
CA THR A 29 20.55 -17.76 -1.75
C THR A 29 20.83 -18.97 -0.85
N VAL A 30 22.12 -19.31 -0.72
CA VAL A 30 22.61 -20.37 0.17
C VAL A 30 22.73 -19.96 1.65
N MET A 31 22.45 -18.67 1.96
CA MET A 31 22.55 -18.15 3.32
C MET A 31 21.50 -18.76 4.22
N THR A 32 21.93 -19.28 5.35
CA THR A 32 21.04 -19.85 6.37
C THR A 32 20.60 -18.81 7.39
N LEU A 33 19.52 -19.10 8.13
CA LEU A 33 19.08 -18.25 9.25
C LEU A 33 20.14 -18.13 10.36
N ASP A 34 20.92 -19.18 10.59
CA ASP A 34 21.99 -19.18 11.59
C ASP A 34 23.13 -18.23 11.19
N GLU A 35 23.54 -18.24 9.94
CA GLU A 35 24.50 -17.30 9.38
C GLU A 35 23.96 -15.87 9.40
N LEU A 36 22.69 -15.66 9.01
CA LEU A 36 22.05 -14.36 9.08
C LEU A 36 21.99 -13.82 10.51
N THR A 37 21.69 -14.70 11.48
CA THR A 37 21.68 -14.35 12.90
C THR A 37 23.05 -13.92 13.39
N LYS A 38 24.11 -14.61 12.96
CA LYS A 38 25.49 -14.32 13.34
C LYS A 38 25.98 -12.99 12.78
N GLU A 39 25.63 -12.68 11.52
CA GLU A 39 26.12 -11.49 10.82
C GLU A 39 25.29 -10.22 11.14
N PHE A 40 23.96 -10.36 11.26
CA PHE A 40 23.02 -9.22 11.36
C PHE A 40 22.23 -9.19 12.68
N GLY A 41 22.44 -10.18 13.53
CA GLY A 41 21.78 -10.29 14.83
C GLY A 41 20.42 -11.00 14.80
N PRO A 42 19.96 -11.43 16.00
CA PRO A 42 18.76 -12.27 16.11
C PRO A 42 17.47 -11.56 15.73
N GLU A 43 17.40 -10.25 15.88
CA GLU A 43 16.21 -9.46 15.59
C GLU A 43 15.96 -9.36 14.07
N VAL A 44 16.99 -9.05 13.30
CA VAL A 44 16.90 -9.03 11.82
C VAL A 44 16.58 -10.43 11.30
N ALA A 45 17.24 -11.48 11.80
CA ALA A 45 16.98 -12.85 11.40
C ALA A 45 15.54 -13.29 11.71
N PHE A 46 15.00 -12.89 12.86
CA PHE A 46 13.61 -13.15 13.23
C PHE A 46 12.61 -12.49 12.26
N LEU A 47 12.86 -11.24 11.89
CA LEU A 47 12.00 -10.52 10.94
C LEU A 47 12.04 -11.17 9.55
N VAL A 48 13.24 -11.51 9.06
CA VAL A 48 13.42 -12.19 7.76
C VAL A 48 12.73 -13.56 7.77
N ASP A 49 12.94 -14.39 8.80
CA ASP A 49 12.25 -15.70 8.94
C ASP A 49 10.73 -15.55 8.92
N GLY A 50 10.21 -14.52 9.60
CA GLY A 50 8.78 -14.20 9.60
C GLY A 50 8.25 -13.85 8.21
N VAL A 51 8.98 -13.03 7.45
CA VAL A 51 8.61 -12.63 6.08
C VAL A 51 8.66 -13.83 5.14
N THR A 52 9.72 -14.63 5.18
CA THR A 52 9.89 -15.89 4.42
C THR A 52 8.70 -16.83 4.64
N LYS A 53 8.28 -17.06 5.89
CA LYS A 53 7.11 -17.88 6.21
C LYS A 53 5.80 -17.33 5.63
N LEU A 54 5.66 -16.00 5.55
CA LEU A 54 4.50 -15.36 4.91
C LEU A 54 4.55 -15.48 3.38
N THR A 55 5.72 -15.46 2.77
CA THR A 55 5.88 -15.63 1.31
C THR A 55 5.47 -17.03 0.86
N GLN A 56 5.75 -18.05 1.66
CA GLN A 56 5.42 -19.45 1.36
C GLN A 56 3.92 -19.79 1.48
N LEU A 57 3.07 -18.86 1.90
CA LEU A 57 1.63 -19.07 1.93
C LEU A 57 1.06 -19.17 0.51
N ASN A 58 0.44 -20.29 0.19
CA ASN A 58 -0.19 -20.50 -1.10
C ASN A 58 -1.64 -19.99 -1.09
N TRP A 59 -1.93 -18.96 -1.89
CA TRP A 59 -3.24 -18.32 -2.00
C TRP A 59 -4.06 -18.97 -3.12
N ASP A 60 -4.40 -20.24 -2.95
CA ASP A 60 -5.29 -20.94 -3.87
C ASP A 60 -6.75 -20.48 -3.66
N LYS A 61 -7.39 -19.98 -4.72
CA LYS A 61 -8.72 -19.35 -4.66
C LYS A 61 -9.84 -20.34 -4.43
N ASP A 62 -9.63 -21.58 -4.83
CA ASP A 62 -10.71 -22.58 -4.86
C ASP A 62 -10.90 -23.28 -3.50
N LYS A 63 -10.12 -22.90 -2.48
CA LYS A 63 -10.16 -23.53 -1.17
C LYS A 63 -10.26 -22.49 -0.04
N VAL A 64 -11.48 -22.16 0.34
CA VAL A 64 -11.79 -21.22 1.44
C VAL A 64 -11.05 -21.58 2.75
N GLU A 65 -10.91 -22.87 3.04
CA GLU A 65 -10.19 -23.37 4.21
C GLU A 65 -8.69 -23.01 4.19
N ILE A 66 -8.04 -23.07 3.02
CA ILE A 66 -6.64 -22.69 2.86
C ILE A 66 -6.46 -21.18 3.04
N GLN A 67 -7.38 -20.37 2.51
CA GLN A 67 -7.35 -18.93 2.69
C GLN A 67 -7.51 -18.53 4.17
N ALA A 68 -8.44 -19.18 4.89
CA ALA A 68 -8.65 -18.94 6.32
C ALA A 68 -7.41 -19.30 7.15
N GLU A 69 -6.76 -20.43 6.86
CA GLU A 69 -5.53 -20.85 7.54
C GLU A 69 -4.34 -19.92 7.22
N ASN A 70 -4.23 -19.45 5.98
CA ASN A 70 -3.21 -18.47 5.60
C ASN A 70 -3.40 -17.13 6.33
N LEU A 71 -4.64 -16.62 6.39
CA LEU A 71 -4.96 -15.42 7.18
C LEU A 71 -4.63 -15.62 8.66
N ARG A 72 -4.96 -16.80 9.23
CA ARG A 72 -4.62 -17.14 10.60
C ARG A 72 -3.11 -17.11 10.83
N LYS A 73 -2.30 -17.68 9.93
CA LYS A 73 -0.84 -17.65 10.01
C LYS A 73 -0.29 -16.22 9.93
N MET A 74 -0.86 -15.38 9.05
CA MET A 74 -0.51 -13.96 8.98
C MET A 74 -0.81 -13.25 10.30
N PHE A 75 -2.00 -13.44 10.89
CA PHE A 75 -2.34 -12.83 12.17
C PHE A 75 -1.44 -13.33 13.31
N LEU A 76 -1.06 -14.61 13.32
CA LEU A 76 -0.12 -15.12 14.29
C LEU A 76 1.29 -14.53 14.15
N ALA A 77 1.76 -14.31 12.92
CA ALA A 77 3.02 -13.61 12.67
C ALA A 77 2.95 -12.15 13.15
N MET A 78 1.85 -11.44 12.84
CA MET A 78 1.62 -10.07 13.31
C MET A 78 1.55 -9.97 14.84
N ALA A 79 0.97 -10.96 15.50
CA ALA A 79 0.88 -11.00 16.96
C ALA A 79 2.24 -11.20 17.65
N LYS A 80 3.22 -11.80 16.95
CA LYS A 80 4.60 -11.92 17.42
C LYS A 80 5.38 -10.63 17.24
N ASP A 81 5.35 -10.07 16.04
CA ASP A 81 5.96 -8.78 15.70
C ASP A 81 5.28 -8.19 14.47
N ILE A 82 4.69 -7.02 14.64
CA ILE A 82 3.96 -6.33 13.56
C ILE A 82 4.88 -5.90 12.42
N ARG A 83 6.18 -5.73 12.67
CA ARG A 83 7.16 -5.34 11.66
C ARG A 83 7.26 -6.36 10.52
N VAL A 84 7.03 -7.65 10.81
CA VAL A 84 7.00 -8.71 9.79
C VAL A 84 6.00 -8.40 8.68
N ILE A 85 4.78 -7.99 9.03
CA ILE A 85 3.77 -7.65 8.01
C ILE A 85 4.06 -6.30 7.36
N ILE A 86 4.68 -5.36 8.06
CA ILE A 86 5.07 -4.07 7.47
C ILE A 86 6.13 -4.28 6.39
N VAL A 87 7.15 -5.11 6.64
CA VAL A 87 8.14 -5.50 5.61
C VAL A 87 7.45 -6.19 4.43
N LYS A 88 6.50 -7.11 4.70
CA LYS A 88 5.75 -7.79 3.63
C LYS A 88 4.86 -6.86 2.82
N LEU A 89 4.27 -5.83 3.44
CA LEU A 89 3.51 -4.80 2.73
C LEU A 89 4.42 -3.93 1.85
N ALA A 90 5.63 -3.60 2.31
CA ALA A 90 6.62 -2.86 1.53
C ALA A 90 7.14 -3.69 0.33
N ASP A 91 7.39 -4.99 0.54
CA ASP A 91 7.72 -5.93 -0.54
C ASP A 91 6.57 -6.03 -1.56
N ARG A 92 5.33 -6.22 -1.10
CA ARG A 92 4.16 -6.27 -1.97
C ARG A 92 4.00 -4.98 -2.79
N LEU A 93 4.20 -3.83 -2.18
CA LEU A 93 4.12 -2.54 -2.86
C LEU A 93 5.20 -2.42 -3.94
N HIS A 94 6.45 -2.79 -3.63
CA HIS A 94 7.53 -2.81 -4.62
C HIS A 94 7.20 -3.73 -5.79
N ASN A 95 6.73 -4.94 -5.51
CA ASN A 95 6.32 -5.92 -6.52
C ASN A 95 5.18 -5.39 -7.40
N MET A 96 4.19 -4.71 -6.83
CA MET A 96 3.10 -4.10 -7.59
C MET A 96 3.57 -2.94 -8.47
N ARG A 97 4.52 -2.11 -8.00
CA ARG A 97 5.14 -1.03 -8.80
C ARG A 97 5.86 -1.56 -10.04
N THR A 98 6.47 -2.74 -9.92
CA THR A 98 7.22 -3.41 -11.01
C THR A 98 6.41 -4.44 -11.78
N GLY A 99 5.15 -4.64 -11.43
CA GLY A 99 4.24 -5.65 -12.00
C GLY A 99 3.96 -5.49 -13.51
N GLN A 100 4.31 -4.36 -14.11
CA GLN A 100 4.19 -4.16 -15.57
C GLN A 100 5.02 -5.17 -16.39
N TYR A 101 6.06 -5.76 -15.81
CA TYR A 101 6.91 -6.78 -16.45
C TYR A 101 6.38 -8.21 -16.30
N TRP A 102 5.28 -8.41 -15.55
CA TRP A 102 4.65 -9.71 -15.41
C TRP A 102 3.73 -10.02 -16.59
N LYS A 103 3.49 -11.31 -16.81
CA LYS A 103 2.45 -11.77 -17.74
C LYS A 103 1.07 -11.27 -17.26
N PRO A 104 0.12 -10.99 -18.19
CA PRO A 104 -1.19 -10.44 -17.85
C PRO A 104 -1.97 -11.27 -16.80
N GLU A 105 -1.86 -12.60 -16.85
CA GLU A 105 -2.52 -13.50 -15.90
C GLU A 105 -1.98 -13.29 -14.49
N LYS A 106 -0.63 -13.20 -14.34
CA LYS A 106 0.05 -12.95 -13.08
C LYS A 106 -0.26 -11.55 -12.55
N GLN A 107 -0.35 -10.54 -13.42
CA GLN A 107 -0.77 -9.18 -13.02
C GLN A 107 -2.14 -9.20 -12.35
N LYS A 108 -3.12 -9.85 -12.98
CA LYS A 108 -4.49 -9.95 -12.46
C LYS A 108 -4.57 -10.77 -11.17
N GLU A 109 -3.83 -11.86 -11.10
CA GLU A 109 -3.75 -12.71 -9.91
C GLU A 109 -3.21 -11.92 -8.72
N LYS A 110 -2.02 -11.30 -8.89
CA LYS A 110 -1.36 -10.53 -7.82
C LYS A 110 -2.14 -9.27 -7.43
N ALA A 111 -2.81 -8.63 -8.38
CA ALA A 111 -3.67 -7.48 -8.11
C ALA A 111 -4.91 -7.86 -7.27
N ARG A 112 -5.54 -9.01 -7.55
CA ARG A 112 -6.66 -9.49 -6.73
C ARG A 112 -6.21 -9.86 -5.31
N GLU A 113 -5.13 -10.64 -5.20
CA GLU A 113 -4.52 -10.98 -3.91
C GLU A 113 -4.20 -9.71 -3.09
N THR A 114 -3.65 -8.70 -3.75
CA THR A 114 -3.33 -7.42 -3.12
C THR A 114 -4.58 -6.70 -2.62
N MET A 115 -5.62 -6.62 -3.43
CA MET A 115 -6.87 -5.94 -3.09
C MET A 115 -7.69 -6.67 -2.02
N GLU A 116 -7.66 -8.00 -2.02
CA GLU A 116 -8.43 -8.82 -1.09
C GLU A 116 -7.76 -8.99 0.26
N ILE A 117 -6.41 -8.91 0.33
CA ILE A 117 -5.66 -9.26 1.54
C ILE A 117 -4.78 -8.11 2.01
N TYR A 118 -3.82 -7.65 1.20
CA TYR A 118 -2.79 -6.72 1.66
C TYR A 118 -3.30 -5.29 1.84
N ALA A 119 -4.13 -4.78 0.94
CA ALA A 119 -4.70 -3.44 1.07
C ALA A 119 -5.62 -3.31 2.30
N PRO A 120 -6.52 -4.28 2.61
CA PRO A 120 -7.28 -4.29 3.86
C PRO A 120 -6.41 -4.38 5.12
N ILE A 121 -5.30 -5.10 5.10
CA ILE A 121 -4.36 -5.15 6.23
C ILE A 121 -3.69 -3.79 6.42
N ALA A 122 -3.17 -3.18 5.35
CA ALA A 122 -2.58 -1.84 5.40
C ALA A 122 -3.58 -0.78 5.92
N ASP A 123 -4.86 -0.90 5.54
CA ASP A 123 -5.94 -0.03 6.03
C ASP A 123 -6.16 -0.17 7.53
N ARG A 124 -6.24 -1.41 8.04
CA ARG A 124 -6.41 -1.69 9.48
C ARG A 124 -5.22 -1.24 10.32
N LEU A 125 -4.02 -1.30 9.77
CA LEU A 125 -2.79 -0.82 10.41
C LEU A 125 -2.62 0.70 10.31
N GLY A 126 -3.52 1.41 9.61
CA GLY A 126 -3.45 2.85 9.42
C GLY A 126 -2.35 3.31 8.43
N ILE A 127 -1.70 2.37 7.71
CA ILE A 127 -0.63 2.68 6.74
C ILE A 127 -1.26 3.15 5.43
N SER A 128 -1.90 4.33 5.50
CA SER A 128 -2.71 4.86 4.41
C SER A 128 -1.93 5.06 3.11
N LYS A 129 -0.64 5.44 3.18
CA LYS A 129 0.21 5.62 1.99
C LYS A 129 0.31 4.33 1.18
N ILE A 130 0.66 3.21 1.84
CA ILE A 130 0.77 1.89 1.19
C ILE A 130 -0.60 1.43 0.68
N LYS A 131 -1.62 1.50 1.52
CA LYS A 131 -2.97 1.05 1.18
C LYS A 131 -3.48 1.70 -0.10
N ILE A 132 -3.33 2.99 -0.21
CA ILE A 132 -3.80 3.78 -1.34
C ILE A 132 -3.11 3.38 -2.62
N GLU A 133 -1.79 3.28 -2.60
CA GLU A 133 -1.01 2.93 -3.78
C GLU A 133 -1.25 1.47 -4.21
N LEU A 134 -1.40 0.54 -3.25
CA LEU A 134 -1.80 -0.84 -3.53
C LEU A 134 -3.17 -0.91 -4.21
N ASP A 135 -4.15 -0.14 -3.75
CA ASP A 135 -5.48 -0.06 -4.35
C ASP A 135 -5.44 0.48 -5.78
N ASP A 136 -4.71 1.58 -6.01
CA ASP A 136 -4.62 2.21 -7.34
C ASP A 136 -3.85 1.32 -8.34
N LEU A 137 -2.75 0.68 -7.92
CA LEU A 137 -2.02 -0.28 -8.74
C LEU A 137 -2.85 -1.53 -9.04
N SER A 138 -3.63 -2.01 -8.08
CA SER A 138 -4.54 -3.14 -8.28
C SER A 138 -5.64 -2.79 -9.28
N LEU A 139 -6.23 -1.59 -9.19
CA LEU A 139 -7.21 -1.11 -10.18
C LEU A 139 -6.59 -1.06 -11.58
N LYS A 140 -5.35 -0.53 -11.70
CA LYS A 140 -4.62 -0.45 -12.96
C LYS A 140 -4.48 -1.81 -13.64
N PHE A 141 -4.15 -2.88 -12.90
CA PHE A 141 -3.99 -4.22 -13.46
C PHE A 141 -5.31 -4.98 -13.67
N LEU A 142 -6.30 -4.74 -12.83
CA LEU A 142 -7.60 -5.43 -12.93
C LEU A 142 -8.52 -4.79 -13.97
N LYS A 143 -8.51 -3.47 -14.07
CA LYS A 143 -9.39 -2.67 -14.95
C LYS A 143 -8.59 -1.51 -15.58
N PRO A 144 -7.65 -1.79 -16.49
CA PRO A 144 -6.77 -0.78 -17.06
C PRO A 144 -7.54 0.33 -17.80
N GLU A 145 -8.58 -0.02 -18.55
CA GLU A 145 -9.40 0.97 -19.27
C GLU A 145 -10.03 1.99 -18.31
N VAL A 146 -10.58 1.53 -17.19
CA VAL A 146 -11.17 2.39 -16.17
C VAL A 146 -10.10 3.24 -15.50
N TYR A 147 -8.95 2.66 -15.18
CA TYR A 147 -7.86 3.38 -14.54
C TYR A 147 -7.36 4.52 -15.40
N TYR A 148 -7.06 4.25 -16.68
CA TYR A 148 -6.54 5.28 -17.59
C TYR A 148 -7.58 6.33 -17.95
N ASP A 149 -8.88 5.97 -18.09
CA ASP A 149 -9.96 6.94 -18.26
C ASP A 149 -10.05 7.90 -17.05
N LEU A 150 -9.90 7.37 -15.83
CA LEU A 150 -9.87 8.20 -14.63
C LEU A 150 -8.63 9.11 -14.60
N VAL A 151 -7.44 8.59 -14.94
CA VAL A 151 -6.20 9.39 -15.00
C VAL A 151 -6.39 10.55 -15.98
N GLU A 152 -6.81 10.28 -17.20
CA GLU A 152 -7.01 11.30 -18.23
C GLU A 152 -8.00 12.39 -17.80
N LYS A 153 -9.17 11.98 -17.31
CA LYS A 153 -10.23 12.93 -16.87
C LYS A 153 -9.83 13.72 -15.63
N VAL A 154 -9.03 13.10 -14.76
CA VAL A 154 -8.49 13.75 -13.58
C VAL A 154 -7.38 14.72 -13.97
N ASP A 155 -6.49 14.42 -14.89
CA ASP A 155 -5.41 15.31 -15.34
C ASP A 155 -5.92 16.51 -16.16
N LEU A 156 -6.91 16.32 -17.03
CA LEU A 156 -7.53 17.41 -17.81
C LEU A 156 -8.07 18.56 -16.95
N ARG A 157 -8.32 18.34 -15.69
CA ARG A 157 -8.87 19.32 -14.75
C ARG A 157 -7.87 19.74 -13.66
N LYS A 158 -6.60 19.35 -13.79
CA LYS A 158 -5.60 19.49 -12.73
C LYS A 158 -5.38 20.95 -12.31
N ASP A 159 -5.10 21.83 -13.26
CA ASP A 159 -4.72 23.22 -12.97
C ASP A 159 -5.87 24.03 -12.32
N ALA A 160 -7.07 23.90 -12.86
CA ALA A 160 -8.26 24.58 -12.30
C ALA A 160 -8.59 24.07 -10.88
N ARG A 161 -8.28 22.82 -10.62
CA ARG A 161 -8.52 22.16 -9.34
C ARG A 161 -7.51 22.51 -8.29
N GLU A 162 -6.21 22.53 -8.66
CA GLU A 162 -5.14 22.93 -7.75
C GLU A 162 -5.36 24.36 -7.29
N ALA A 163 -5.73 25.26 -8.19
CA ALA A 163 -6.07 26.64 -7.85
C ALA A 163 -7.26 26.73 -6.89
N PHE A 164 -8.32 25.94 -7.13
CA PHE A 164 -9.50 25.89 -6.27
C PHE A 164 -9.19 25.32 -4.88
N VAL A 165 -8.46 24.20 -4.81
CA VAL A 165 -8.05 23.60 -3.52
C VAL A 165 -7.16 24.56 -2.76
N GLN A 166 -6.22 25.24 -3.45
CA GLN A 166 -5.33 26.22 -2.81
C GLN A 166 -6.11 27.41 -2.25
N SER A 167 -7.11 27.92 -2.96
CA SER A 167 -7.95 29.02 -2.44
C SER A 167 -8.69 28.63 -1.15
N ILE A 168 -9.21 27.38 -1.08
CA ILE A 168 -9.85 26.89 0.16
C ILE A 168 -8.83 26.71 1.29
N VAL A 169 -7.63 26.19 1.00
CA VAL A 169 -6.57 26.03 1.98
C VAL A 169 -6.20 27.39 2.57
N ASP A 170 -6.07 28.42 1.72
CA ASP A 170 -5.68 29.78 2.15
C ASP A 170 -6.79 30.41 3.01
N GLU A 171 -8.07 30.24 2.63
CA GLU A 171 -9.21 30.71 3.41
C GLU A 171 -9.32 30.05 4.78
N VAL A 172 -9.14 28.71 4.83
CA VAL A 172 -9.14 27.96 6.10
C VAL A 172 -7.98 28.37 7.00
N LYS A 173 -6.79 28.57 6.42
CA LYS A 173 -5.63 29.08 7.17
C LYS A 173 -5.89 30.45 7.78
N ALA A 174 -6.44 31.39 6.98
CA ALA A 174 -6.76 32.72 7.46
C ALA A 174 -7.72 32.69 8.65
N HIS A 175 -8.76 31.87 8.61
CA HIS A 175 -9.71 31.71 9.72
C HIS A 175 -9.06 31.06 10.97
N LEU A 176 -8.15 30.12 10.80
CA LEU A 176 -7.44 29.50 11.93
C LEU A 176 -6.47 30.49 12.57
N ASP A 177 -5.77 31.28 11.77
CA ASP A 177 -4.85 32.33 12.22
C ASP A 177 -5.61 33.44 13.01
N GLU A 178 -6.78 33.88 12.51
CA GLU A 178 -7.66 34.81 13.20
C GLU A 178 -8.16 34.26 14.54
N ALA A 179 -8.40 32.94 14.62
CA ALA A 179 -8.82 32.27 15.85
C ALA A 179 -7.66 31.96 16.80
N GLY A 180 -6.41 32.24 16.43
CA GLY A 180 -5.20 31.92 17.20
C GLY A 180 -4.91 30.43 17.28
N ILE A 181 -5.35 29.63 16.30
CA ILE A 181 -5.17 28.18 16.26
C ILE A 181 -4.02 27.85 15.32
N GLU A 182 -2.92 27.32 15.86
CA GLU A 182 -1.83 26.76 15.06
C GLU A 182 -2.23 25.42 14.47
N ALA A 183 -2.32 25.33 13.14
CA ALA A 183 -2.62 24.11 12.42
C ALA A 183 -1.96 24.04 11.04
N THR A 184 -1.65 22.82 10.62
CA THR A 184 -1.19 22.57 9.24
C THR A 184 -2.40 22.26 8.38
N VAL A 185 -2.67 23.13 7.38
CA VAL A 185 -3.76 22.93 6.42
C VAL A 185 -3.18 22.50 5.08
N GLY A 186 -3.72 21.42 4.52
CA GLY A 186 -3.32 20.91 3.23
C GLY A 186 -4.49 20.36 2.44
N GLY A 187 -4.44 20.50 1.11
CA GLY A 187 -5.38 19.91 0.20
C GLY A 187 -4.84 18.61 -0.41
N ARG A 188 -5.73 17.64 -0.67
CA ARG A 188 -5.36 16.42 -1.40
C ARG A 188 -6.43 16.03 -2.41
N VAL A 189 -5.99 15.45 -3.51
CA VAL A 189 -6.86 14.76 -4.47
C VAL A 189 -7.21 13.37 -3.95
N LYS A 190 -8.45 12.92 -4.12
CA LYS A 190 -8.82 11.53 -3.84
C LYS A 190 -8.17 10.58 -4.84
N HIS A 191 -7.78 9.41 -4.35
CA HIS A 191 -7.13 8.37 -5.14
C HIS A 191 -8.12 7.71 -6.12
N PHE A 192 -7.60 7.22 -7.24
CA PHE A 192 -8.38 6.68 -8.34
C PHE A 192 -9.31 5.54 -7.90
N PHE A 193 -8.83 4.61 -7.11
CA PHE A 193 -9.67 3.53 -6.60
C PHE A 193 -10.79 4.03 -5.69
N SER A 194 -10.55 5.04 -4.86
CA SER A 194 -11.58 5.65 -4.01
C SER A 194 -12.67 6.33 -4.83
N ILE A 195 -12.29 6.99 -5.93
CA ILE A 195 -13.21 7.59 -6.90
C ILE A 195 -14.03 6.48 -7.57
N TYR A 196 -13.36 5.46 -8.11
CA TYR A 196 -13.99 4.32 -8.76
C TYR A 196 -14.99 3.60 -7.84
N LYS A 197 -14.60 3.31 -6.59
CA LYS A 197 -15.48 2.68 -5.59
C LYS A 197 -16.73 3.53 -5.33
N LYS A 198 -16.59 4.86 -5.31
CA LYS A 198 -17.71 5.77 -5.12
C LYS A 198 -18.64 5.79 -6.34
N MET A 199 -18.08 5.81 -7.56
CA MET A 199 -18.85 5.70 -8.80
C MET A 199 -19.71 4.43 -8.80
N LEU A 200 -19.13 3.28 -8.46
CA LEU A 200 -19.86 2.02 -8.36
C LEU A 200 -20.96 2.05 -7.29
N LYS A 201 -20.63 2.51 -6.07
CA LYS A 201 -21.57 2.51 -4.95
C LYS A 201 -22.76 3.43 -5.19
N GLN A 202 -22.57 4.55 -5.88
CA GLN A 202 -23.59 5.55 -6.15
C GLN A 202 -24.22 5.42 -7.55
N ASN A 203 -23.74 4.49 -8.37
CA ASN A 203 -24.11 4.34 -9.78
C ASN A 203 -24.01 5.67 -10.56
N LYS A 204 -22.88 6.37 -10.40
CA LYS A 204 -22.59 7.69 -10.96
C LYS A 204 -21.39 7.67 -11.88
N THR A 205 -21.39 8.57 -12.86
CA THR A 205 -20.20 8.87 -13.68
C THR A 205 -19.25 9.79 -12.91
N LEU A 206 -18.00 9.93 -13.38
CA LEU A 206 -17.01 10.82 -12.75
C LEU A 206 -17.51 12.28 -12.68
N ASP A 207 -18.21 12.75 -13.71
CA ASP A 207 -18.75 14.12 -13.75
C ASP A 207 -19.82 14.40 -12.70
N GLN A 208 -20.40 13.35 -12.15
CA GLN A 208 -21.40 13.42 -11.08
C GLN A 208 -20.80 13.26 -9.69
N ILE A 209 -19.47 13.12 -9.58
CA ILE A 209 -18.74 13.05 -8.32
C ILE A 209 -18.10 14.39 -8.03
N TYR A 210 -18.69 15.15 -7.10
CA TYR A 210 -18.25 16.52 -6.78
C TYR A 210 -17.16 16.59 -5.70
N ASP A 211 -17.01 15.57 -4.88
CA ASP A 211 -16.06 15.53 -3.77
C ASP A 211 -14.75 14.80 -4.13
N LEU A 212 -14.11 15.22 -5.24
CA LEU A 212 -12.84 14.69 -5.69
C LEU A 212 -11.66 15.17 -4.84
N PHE A 213 -11.88 16.12 -3.94
CA PHE A 213 -10.88 16.75 -3.08
C PHE A 213 -11.26 16.67 -1.62
N ALA A 214 -10.24 16.79 -0.78
CA ALA A 214 -10.39 16.99 0.65
C ALA A 214 -9.35 18.01 1.13
N VAL A 215 -9.78 18.92 2.01
CA VAL A 215 -8.89 19.79 2.79
C VAL A 215 -8.82 19.21 4.20
N ARG A 216 -7.62 19.21 4.76
CA ARG A 216 -7.32 18.78 6.13
C ARG A 216 -6.49 19.83 6.82
#